data_b95e8f5ac760c4c6c8510f68eea0dbfd
#
_entry.id   b95e8f5ac760c4c6c8510f68eea0dbfd
#
_cell.length_a   1.000
_cell.length_b   1.000
_cell.length_c   1.000
_cell.angle_alpha   90.00
_cell.angle_beta   90.00
_cell.angle_gamma   90.00
#
_symmetry.space_group_name_H-M   'P 1'
#
loop_
_entity.id
_entity.type
_entity.pdbx_description
1 polymer ?
#
loop_
_entity_poly.entity_id
_entity_poly.type
_entity_poly.pdbx_seq_one_letter_code
_entity_poly.pdbx_strand_id
1 'polypeptide(L)'
;MKKLYSNTLMQLILALCTFSFVACQEFDIDSQPEGPLNIQIDALESYTALATSPSNVVFNISSNTPWTIESDQQWCKPTPSMSAASSLVSEIVVTMENNTGKKARTAKLTIKAEGVEGTKVVTIE
;
A
#
# COMPACT_ATOMS: atom_id res chain seq x y z
N MET A 1 3.70 64.41 -18.80
CA MET A 1 3.85 63.76 -17.49
C MET A 1 2.76 62.73 -17.18
N LYS A 2 1.54 62.90 -17.66
CA LYS A 2 0.47 61.90 -17.44
C LYS A 2 0.66 60.57 -18.16
N LYS A 3 1.46 60.49 -19.22
CA LYS A 3 1.73 59.24 -19.96
C LYS A 3 2.75 58.29 -19.28
N LEU A 4 3.63 58.82 -18.44
CA LEU A 4 4.62 58.03 -17.69
C LEU A 4 3.99 57.31 -16.48
N TYR A 5 2.96 57.89 -15.89
CA TYR A 5 2.23 57.26 -14.78
C TYR A 5 1.37 56.05 -15.22
N SER A 6 0.83 56.13 -16.42
CA SER A 6 0.02 55.05 -17.00
C SER A 6 0.87 53.79 -17.32
N ASN A 7 2.10 53.98 -17.76
CA ASN A 7 2.97 52.86 -18.12
C ASN A 7 3.55 52.11 -16.91
N THR A 8 3.85 52.80 -15.82
CA THR A 8 4.30 52.19 -14.57
C THR A 8 3.19 51.44 -13.86
N LEU A 9 1.97 51.92 -13.89
CA LEU A 9 0.82 51.24 -13.34
C LEU A 9 0.49 49.98 -14.15
N MET A 10 0.59 50.05 -15.47
CA MET A 10 0.34 48.90 -16.36
C MET A 10 1.39 47.83 -16.24
N GLN A 11 2.65 48.17 -16.01
CA GLN A 11 3.72 47.22 -15.74
C GLN A 11 3.58 46.55 -14.38
N LEU A 12 3.07 47.24 -13.38
CA LEU A 12 2.78 46.70 -12.05
C LEU A 12 1.61 45.71 -12.09
N ILE A 13 0.58 45.98 -12.87
CA ILE A 13 -0.58 45.10 -13.02
C ILE A 13 -0.20 43.84 -13.80
N LEU A 14 0.66 43.94 -14.82
CA LEU A 14 1.19 42.81 -15.57
C LEU A 14 2.09 41.93 -14.71
N ALA A 15 2.89 42.49 -13.82
CA ALA A 15 3.74 41.75 -12.89
C ALA A 15 2.91 41.00 -11.85
N LEU A 16 1.79 41.56 -11.39
CA LEU A 16 0.85 40.90 -10.48
C LEU A 16 0.07 39.77 -11.16
N CYS A 17 -0.30 39.92 -12.43
CA CYS A 17 -0.98 38.86 -13.18
C CYS A 17 -0.07 37.65 -13.47
N THR A 18 1.23 37.85 -13.68
CA THR A 18 2.17 36.77 -13.88
C THR A 18 2.44 35.98 -12.57
N PHE A 19 2.38 36.68 -11.43
CA PHE A 19 2.55 35.99 -10.13
C PHE A 19 1.35 35.12 -9.75
N SER A 20 0.13 35.53 -10.07
CA SER A 20 -1.05 34.71 -9.82
C SER A 20 -1.16 33.51 -10.77
N PHE A 21 -0.52 33.54 -11.94
CA PHE A 21 -0.51 32.42 -12.88
C PHE A 21 0.44 31.29 -12.42
N VAL A 22 1.55 31.64 -11.77
CA VAL A 22 2.50 30.67 -11.21
C VAL A 22 1.92 29.99 -9.98
N ALA A 23 1.14 30.69 -9.16
CA ALA A 23 0.46 30.11 -8.00
C ALA A 23 -0.63 29.10 -8.37
N CYS A 24 -1.26 29.23 -9.55
CA CYS A 24 -2.23 28.25 -10.05
C CYS A 24 -1.60 26.99 -10.60
N GLN A 25 -0.33 26.98 -10.94
CA GLN A 25 0.39 25.79 -11.42
C GLN A 25 0.91 24.90 -10.29
N GLU A 26 1.04 25.42 -9.08
CA GLU A 26 1.38 24.63 -7.90
C GLU A 26 0.21 23.81 -7.36
N PHE A 27 -0.97 23.95 -7.94
CA PHE A 27 -2.15 23.18 -7.56
C PHE A 27 -2.39 21.97 -8.49
N ASP A 28 -1.35 21.48 -9.13
CA ASP A 28 -1.42 20.14 -9.70
C ASP A 28 -1.48 19.15 -8.53
N ILE A 29 -2.70 18.77 -8.24
CA ILE A 29 -3.01 17.59 -7.44
C ILE A 29 -2.55 16.38 -8.28
N ASP A 30 -1.26 16.25 -8.43
CA ASP A 30 -0.69 14.99 -8.83
C ASP A 30 -0.83 14.11 -7.61
N SER A 31 -1.73 13.15 -7.69
CA SER A 31 -2.06 12.18 -6.65
C SER A 31 -0.91 11.19 -6.43
N GLN A 32 0.27 11.75 -6.19
CA GLN A 32 1.36 10.96 -5.61
C GLN A 32 1.02 10.74 -4.14
N PRO A 33 1.08 9.51 -3.66
CA PRO A 33 1.00 9.29 -2.24
C PRO A 33 2.14 10.05 -1.57
N GLU A 34 1.81 11.18 -0.98
CA GLU A 34 2.78 11.98 -0.26
C GLU A 34 3.28 11.21 0.95
N GLY A 35 4.52 10.83 0.91
CA GLY A 35 5.18 10.16 2.03
C GLY A 35 6.07 9.00 1.60
N PRO A 36 6.90 8.50 2.51
CA PRO A 36 7.69 7.33 2.24
C PRO A 36 6.79 6.12 1.99
N LEU A 37 7.20 5.27 1.06
CA LEU A 37 6.51 4.02 0.80
C LEU A 37 6.47 3.17 2.08
N ASN A 38 5.29 2.69 2.43
CA ASN A 38 5.04 2.02 3.69
C ASN A 38 4.02 0.90 3.54
N ILE A 39 4.22 -0.17 4.29
CA ILE A 39 3.27 -1.25 4.47
C ILE A 39 3.10 -1.53 5.97
N GLN A 40 1.87 -1.65 6.42
CA GLN A 40 1.51 -2.07 7.76
C GLN A 40 0.74 -3.38 7.71
N ILE A 41 1.15 -4.33 8.52
CA ILE A 41 0.59 -5.68 8.55
C ILE A 41 0.32 -6.02 10.01
N ASP A 42 -0.92 -6.33 10.35
CA ASP A 42 -1.32 -6.69 11.72
C ASP A 42 -1.23 -8.20 12.01
N ALA A 43 -0.71 -8.98 11.06
CA ALA A 43 -0.51 -10.41 11.25
C ALA A 43 0.52 -10.71 12.35
N LEU A 44 0.25 -11.78 13.11
CA LEU A 44 1.22 -12.39 14.00
C LEU A 44 2.36 -13.04 13.19
N GLU A 45 3.46 -13.31 13.84
CA GLU A 45 4.59 -14.01 13.20
C GLU A 45 4.27 -15.47 12.90
N SER A 46 3.40 -16.09 13.72
CA SER A 46 2.94 -17.46 13.52
C SER A 46 1.52 -17.68 13.98
N TYR A 47 0.87 -18.63 13.34
CA TYR A 47 -0.47 -19.11 13.67
C TYR A 47 -0.45 -20.63 13.73
N THR A 48 -1.20 -21.20 14.66
CA THR A 48 -1.39 -22.66 14.76
C THR A 48 -2.75 -23.03 14.18
N ALA A 49 -2.78 -23.96 13.24
CA ALA A 49 -3.99 -24.45 12.60
C ALA A 49 -4.25 -25.90 12.98
N LEU A 50 -5.52 -26.25 13.15
CA LEU A 50 -5.92 -27.63 13.40
C LEU A 50 -5.72 -28.47 12.13
N ALA A 51 -5.31 -29.73 12.30
CA ALA A 51 -5.15 -30.66 11.20
C ALA A 51 -6.46 -30.94 10.46
N THR A 52 -7.57 -30.99 11.20
CA THR A 52 -8.91 -31.26 10.67
C THR A 52 -9.75 -30.00 10.82
N SER A 53 -10.42 -29.60 9.74
CA SER A 53 -11.25 -28.37 9.70
C SER A 53 -10.55 -27.15 10.27
N PRO A 54 -9.36 -26.78 9.71
CA PRO A 54 -8.66 -25.60 10.20
C PRO A 54 -9.50 -24.33 10.02
N SER A 55 -9.50 -23.49 11.02
CA SER A 55 -10.13 -22.17 10.93
C SER A 55 -9.30 -21.26 10.04
N ASN A 56 -9.97 -20.39 9.27
CA ASN A 56 -9.26 -19.39 8.48
C ASN A 56 -8.46 -18.46 9.39
N VAL A 57 -7.27 -18.09 8.93
CA VAL A 57 -6.48 -17.02 9.53
C VAL A 57 -6.83 -15.72 8.81
N VAL A 58 -7.10 -14.67 9.58
CA VAL A 58 -7.47 -13.36 9.05
C VAL A 58 -6.53 -12.30 9.61
N PHE A 59 -6.01 -11.45 8.74
CA PHE A 59 -5.24 -10.28 9.12
C PHE A 59 -5.42 -9.17 8.08
N ASN A 60 -4.95 -7.97 8.40
CA ASN A 60 -5.11 -6.80 7.53
C ASN A 60 -3.77 -6.29 7.03
N ILE A 61 -3.80 -5.77 5.81
CA ILE A 61 -2.67 -5.06 5.20
C ILE A 61 -3.13 -3.66 4.80
N SER A 62 -2.38 -2.66 5.23
CA SER A 62 -2.51 -1.28 4.77
C SER A 62 -1.21 -0.85 4.12
N SER A 63 -1.25 -0.38 2.88
CA SER A 63 -0.06 0.00 2.14
C SER A 63 -0.37 1.12 1.15
N ASN A 64 0.56 2.06 1.02
CA ASN A 64 0.51 3.08 -0.03
C ASN A 64 1.25 2.68 -1.31
N THR A 65 1.66 1.43 -1.42
CA THR A 65 2.36 0.85 -2.57
C THR A 65 1.80 -0.54 -2.88
N PRO A 66 1.89 -1.03 -4.13
CA PRO A 66 1.46 -2.38 -4.45
C PRO A 66 2.18 -3.43 -3.60
N TRP A 67 1.45 -4.47 -3.23
CA TRP A 67 1.99 -5.56 -2.44
C TRP A 67 1.54 -6.93 -2.96
N THR A 68 2.31 -7.97 -2.61
CA THR A 68 2.03 -9.36 -2.95
C THR A 68 2.25 -10.26 -1.76
N ILE A 69 1.51 -11.38 -1.70
CA ILE A 69 1.69 -12.46 -0.74
C ILE A 69 1.95 -13.74 -1.53
N GLU A 70 3.03 -14.43 -1.20
CA GLU A 70 3.37 -15.73 -1.77
C GLU A 70 3.32 -16.80 -0.69
N SER A 71 2.62 -17.90 -0.94
CA SER A 71 2.64 -19.10 -0.10
C SER A 71 3.61 -20.12 -0.67
N ASP A 72 4.41 -20.74 0.18
CA ASP A 72 5.31 -21.83 -0.22
C ASP A 72 4.61 -23.20 -0.28
N GLN A 73 3.33 -23.26 0.09
CA GLN A 73 2.53 -24.47 0.13
C GLN A 73 1.18 -24.31 -0.58
N GLN A 74 0.80 -25.28 -1.38
CA GLN A 74 -0.47 -25.24 -2.11
C GLN A 74 -1.70 -25.41 -1.22
N TRP A 75 -1.56 -26.00 -0.06
CA TRP A 75 -2.64 -26.22 0.90
C TRP A 75 -2.98 -24.99 1.75
N CYS A 76 -2.20 -23.93 1.64
CA CYS A 76 -2.37 -22.69 2.39
C CYS A 76 -2.44 -21.54 1.38
N LYS A 77 -3.60 -20.91 1.28
CA LYS A 77 -3.88 -19.89 0.25
C LYS A 77 -4.37 -18.59 0.86
N PRO A 78 -3.61 -17.50 0.71
CA PRO A 78 -4.08 -16.17 1.07
C PRO A 78 -4.99 -15.59 -0.03
N THR A 79 -6.04 -14.89 0.36
CA THR A 79 -6.95 -14.20 -0.56
C THR A 79 -7.36 -12.83 0.01
N PRO A 80 -7.14 -11.73 -0.69
CA PRO A 80 -6.38 -11.59 -1.93
C PRO A 80 -4.88 -11.82 -1.72
N SER A 81 -4.16 -12.19 -2.78
CA SER A 81 -2.71 -12.42 -2.74
C SER A 81 -1.90 -11.24 -3.29
N MET A 82 -2.55 -10.21 -3.79
CA MET A 82 -1.94 -8.99 -4.28
C MET A 82 -2.93 -7.83 -4.26
N SER A 83 -2.42 -6.63 -4.27
CA SER A 83 -3.21 -5.42 -4.46
C SER A 83 -2.37 -4.34 -5.14
N ALA A 84 -3.03 -3.50 -5.92
CA ALA A 84 -2.44 -2.24 -6.37
C ALA A 84 -2.24 -1.27 -5.19
N ALA A 85 -1.49 -0.20 -5.40
CA ALA A 85 -1.34 0.85 -4.40
C ALA A 85 -2.70 1.40 -3.99
N SER A 86 -2.97 1.40 -2.70
CA SER A 86 -4.22 1.90 -2.14
C SER A 86 -3.99 2.31 -0.69
N SER A 87 -4.62 3.39 -0.28
CA SER A 87 -4.64 3.79 1.13
C SER A 87 -5.68 3.01 1.96
N LEU A 88 -6.44 2.13 1.32
CA LEU A 88 -7.44 1.32 1.99
C LEU A 88 -6.83 0.09 2.65
N VAL A 89 -7.43 -0.32 3.75
CA VAL A 89 -7.07 -1.56 4.43
C VAL A 89 -7.64 -2.74 3.66
N SER A 90 -6.81 -3.73 3.38
CA SER A 90 -7.20 -5.00 2.76
C SER A 90 -7.25 -6.11 3.81
N GLU A 91 -8.40 -6.75 3.94
CA GLU A 91 -8.53 -7.95 4.77
C GLU A 91 -8.03 -9.16 3.98
N ILE A 92 -7.10 -9.88 4.57
CA ILE A 92 -6.54 -11.10 4.00
C ILE A 92 -7.11 -12.30 4.73
N VAL A 93 -7.74 -13.20 3.99
CA VAL A 93 -8.26 -14.47 4.52
C VAL A 93 -7.35 -15.59 4.01
N VAL A 94 -6.72 -16.29 4.93
CA VAL A 94 -5.89 -17.45 4.61
C VAL A 94 -6.71 -18.70 4.82
N THR A 95 -6.97 -19.43 3.75
CA THR A 95 -7.67 -20.71 3.79
C THR A 95 -6.69 -21.87 3.76
N MET A 96 -7.01 -22.92 4.48
CA MET A 96 -6.14 -24.08 4.61
C MET A 96 -6.91 -25.38 4.34
N GLU A 97 -6.27 -26.31 3.66
CA GLU A 97 -6.79 -27.64 3.45
C GLU A 97 -6.50 -28.55 4.65
N ASN A 98 -7.35 -29.55 4.89
CA ASN A 98 -7.14 -30.52 5.95
C ASN A 98 -5.78 -31.23 5.80
N ASN A 99 -5.11 -31.45 6.92
CA ASN A 99 -3.92 -32.27 6.95
C ASN A 99 -4.31 -33.74 7.16
N THR A 100 -4.33 -34.50 6.09
CA THR A 100 -4.63 -35.95 6.13
C THR A 100 -3.41 -36.79 6.44
N GLY A 101 -2.23 -36.18 6.54
CA GLY A 101 -0.99 -36.85 6.90
C GLY A 101 -0.84 -37.04 8.40
N LYS A 102 0.13 -37.90 8.77
CA LYS A 102 0.43 -38.18 10.19
C LYS A 102 1.42 -37.22 10.81
N LYS A 103 1.97 -36.27 10.02
CA LYS A 103 2.98 -35.31 10.47
C LYS A 103 2.42 -33.90 10.41
N ALA A 104 2.82 -33.08 11.35
CA ALA A 104 2.62 -31.63 11.28
C ALA A 104 3.28 -31.08 10.01
N ARG A 105 2.69 -30.04 9.45
CA ARG A 105 3.22 -29.35 8.26
C ARG A 105 3.22 -27.84 8.51
N THR A 106 4.10 -27.16 7.81
CA THR A 106 4.30 -25.72 7.97
C THR A 106 4.20 -25.05 6.62
N ALA A 107 3.50 -23.92 6.56
CA ALA A 107 3.47 -23.03 5.42
C ALA A 107 4.04 -21.66 5.81
N LYS A 108 4.73 -21.03 4.87
CA LYS A 108 5.24 -19.67 5.02
C LYS A 108 4.60 -18.78 3.98
N LEU A 109 4.00 -17.69 4.46
CA LEU A 109 3.46 -16.62 3.63
C LEU A 109 4.48 -15.49 3.61
N THR A 110 5.02 -15.17 2.46
CA THR A 110 5.97 -14.06 2.28
C THR A 110 5.25 -12.86 1.71
N ILE A 111 5.27 -11.75 2.43
CA ILE A 111 4.60 -10.49 2.06
C ILE A 111 5.67 -9.50 1.65
N LYS A 112 5.53 -8.96 0.44
CA LYS A 112 6.43 -7.96 -0.16
C LYS A 112 5.63 -6.77 -0.64
N ALA A 113 6.20 -5.57 -0.49
CA ALA A 113 5.65 -4.33 -1.03
C ALA A 113 6.68 -3.66 -1.94
N GLU A 114 6.23 -3.12 -3.07
CA GLU A 114 7.12 -2.45 -4.02
C GLU A 114 7.79 -1.22 -3.39
N GLY A 115 9.10 -1.11 -3.57
CA GLY A 115 9.89 0.02 -3.05
C GLY A 115 10.08 0.04 -1.54
N VAL A 116 9.55 -0.93 -0.80
CA VAL A 116 9.79 -1.12 0.63
C VAL A 116 10.81 -2.24 0.83
N GLU A 117 11.91 -1.93 1.50
CA GLU A 117 12.93 -2.93 1.81
C GLU A 117 12.44 -3.90 2.88
N GLY A 118 12.83 -5.15 2.71
CA GLY A 118 12.48 -6.23 3.62
C GLY A 118 11.18 -6.94 3.24
N THR A 119 10.97 -8.06 3.88
CA THR A 119 9.79 -8.91 3.70
C THR A 119 9.28 -9.32 5.08
N LYS A 120 7.96 -9.42 5.21
CA LYS A 120 7.36 -10.06 6.38
C LYS A 120 7.01 -11.51 6.04
N VAL A 121 7.39 -12.42 6.91
CA VAL A 121 7.04 -13.84 6.79
C VAL A 121 6.08 -14.20 7.91
N VAL A 122 4.94 -14.79 7.54
CA VAL A 122 3.95 -15.32 8.46
C VAL A 122 3.98 -16.83 8.36
N THR A 123 4.14 -17.52 9.48
CA THR A 123 4.23 -18.98 9.54
C THR A 123 2.88 -19.57 9.98
N ILE A 124 2.41 -20.61 9.30
CA ILE A 124 1.23 -21.39 9.66
C ILE A 124 1.67 -22.81 9.99
N GLU A 125 1.42 -23.27 11.20
CA GLU A 125 1.79 -24.59 11.70
C GLU A 125 0.58 -25.46 11.99
#